data_1ac378d5baf15f69f434fe09b3ce74ce
#
_entry.id   1ac378d5baf15f69f434fe09b3ce74ce
#
_cell.length_a   1.000
_cell.length_b   1.000
_cell.length_c   1.000
_cell.angle_alpha   90.00
_cell.angle_beta   90.00
_cell.angle_gamma   90.00
#
_symmetry.space_group_name_H-M   'P 1'
#
loop_
_entity.id
_entity.type
_entity.pdbx_description
1 polymer ?
#
loop_
_entity_poly.entity_id
_entity_poly.type
_entity_poly.pdbx_seq_one_letter_code
_entity_poly.pdbx_strand_id
1 'polypeptide(L)'
;MRFSISKINEILHEKRKASEEHIKQLRQEGKQDVRYTAMMPDIPFMILGLLSDIGWIIHLIAGIIYFCKNGFHHVLDYIALIALIAVIFGVAYIIYLNKIHEKEIATKHQKDFSFGLTVYSGLAGAVIEIFQIVTYAGVSSELIWIIIGGFLNFASGLPIYLSFKKGIFYGVK
;
A
#
# COMPACT_ATOMS: atom_id res chain seq x y z
N MET A 1 -21.92 -9.46 20.57
CA MET A 1 -20.61 -8.98 21.05
C MET A 1 -20.46 -7.51 20.68
N ARG A 2 -20.55 -6.56 21.60
CA ARG A 2 -20.26 -5.15 21.30
C ARG A 2 -18.74 -4.99 21.27
N PHE A 3 -18.17 -4.81 20.07
CA PHE A 3 -16.79 -4.39 19.95
C PHE A 3 -16.70 -2.91 20.37
N SER A 4 -16.18 -2.66 21.53
CA SER A 4 -15.88 -1.29 21.98
C SER A 4 -14.56 -0.85 21.35
N ILE A 5 -14.52 0.36 20.79
CA ILE A 5 -13.31 0.99 20.25
C ILE A 5 -12.19 1.02 21.29
N SER A 6 -12.54 1.19 22.57
CA SER A 6 -11.59 1.14 23.69
C SER A 6 -10.88 -0.21 23.82
N LYS A 7 -11.60 -1.30 23.61
CA LYS A 7 -11.04 -2.66 23.70
C LYS A 7 -10.11 -2.97 22.51
N ILE A 8 -10.43 -2.43 21.33
CA ILE A 8 -9.55 -2.53 20.15
C ILE A 8 -8.26 -1.75 20.41
N ASN A 9 -8.34 -0.53 20.93
CA ASN A 9 -7.17 0.27 21.28
C ASN A 9 -6.28 -0.42 22.31
N GLU A 10 -6.85 -1.06 23.32
CA GLU A 10 -6.11 -1.79 24.35
C GLU A 10 -5.33 -2.97 23.72
N ILE A 11 -5.99 -3.78 22.88
CA ILE A 11 -5.36 -4.90 22.18
C ILE A 11 -4.24 -4.41 21.25
N LEU A 12 -4.43 -3.29 20.54
CA LEU A 12 -3.43 -2.70 19.67
C LEU A 12 -2.23 -2.18 20.47
N HIS A 13 -2.48 -1.57 21.62
CA HIS A 13 -1.44 -1.07 22.51
C HIS A 13 -0.58 -2.22 23.07
N GLU A 14 -1.20 -3.31 23.54
CA GLU A 14 -0.48 -4.50 24.01
C GLU A 14 0.36 -5.15 22.92
N LYS A 15 -0.19 -5.30 21.71
CA LYS A 15 0.55 -5.85 20.57
C LYS A 15 1.70 -4.96 20.16
N ARG A 16 1.52 -3.64 20.20
CA ARG A 16 2.59 -2.67 19.94
C ARG A 16 3.72 -2.83 20.95
N LYS A 17 3.40 -2.91 22.24
CA LYS A 17 4.39 -3.10 23.31
C LYS A 17 5.19 -4.40 23.14
N ALA A 18 4.50 -5.51 22.87
CA ALA A 18 5.15 -6.79 22.59
C ALA A 18 6.06 -6.74 21.37
N SER A 19 5.67 -6.02 20.32
CA SER A 19 6.47 -5.81 19.12
C SER A 19 7.71 -4.96 19.39
N GLU A 20 7.58 -3.91 20.21
CA GLU A 20 8.73 -3.06 20.62
C GLU A 20 9.76 -3.86 21.44
N GLU A 21 9.29 -4.71 22.35
CA GLU A 21 10.17 -5.59 23.13
C GLU A 21 10.91 -6.59 22.24
N HIS A 22 10.21 -7.20 21.30
CA HIS A 22 10.82 -8.11 20.32
C HIS A 22 11.87 -7.42 19.45
N ILE A 23 11.60 -6.18 18.98
CA ILE A 23 12.58 -5.38 18.23
C ILE A 23 13.83 -5.10 19.09
N LYS A 24 13.65 -4.81 20.39
CA LYS A 24 14.78 -4.59 21.30
C LYS A 24 15.65 -5.85 21.45
N GLN A 25 15.02 -7.01 21.58
CA GLN A 25 15.71 -8.30 21.67
C GLN A 25 16.55 -8.57 20.41
N LEU A 26 15.96 -8.41 19.24
CA LEU A 26 16.63 -8.63 17.97
C LEU A 26 17.82 -7.69 17.74
N ARG A 27 17.73 -6.45 18.24
CA ARG A 27 18.88 -5.49 18.24
C ARG A 27 20.01 -5.93 19.15
N GLN A 28 19.66 -6.47 20.32
CA GLN A 28 20.67 -7.01 21.25
C GLN A 28 21.40 -8.22 20.68
N GLU A 29 20.73 -8.99 19.81
CA GLU A 29 21.29 -10.10 19.06
C GLU A 29 22.17 -9.69 17.86
N GLY A 30 22.43 -8.38 17.66
CA GLY A 30 23.30 -7.87 16.60
C GLY A 30 22.62 -7.72 15.23
N LYS A 31 21.32 -7.93 15.13
CA LYS A 31 20.54 -7.73 13.90
C LYS A 31 20.20 -6.25 13.73
N GLN A 32 21.13 -5.45 13.22
CA GLN A 32 21.00 -3.98 13.14
C GLN A 32 19.87 -3.48 12.22
N ASP A 33 19.40 -4.27 11.26
CA ASP A 33 18.43 -3.83 10.24
C ASP A 33 16.98 -4.23 10.55
N VAL A 34 16.74 -4.72 11.75
CA VAL A 34 15.41 -5.16 12.18
C VAL A 34 14.55 -3.99 12.61
N ARG A 35 13.94 -3.33 11.64
CA ARG A 35 13.07 -2.19 11.92
C ARG A 35 11.57 -2.51 11.76
N TYR A 36 11.20 -3.75 11.45
CA TYR A 36 9.90 -4.00 10.84
C TYR A 36 9.12 -5.19 11.32
N THR A 37 9.35 -5.66 12.50
CA THR A 37 8.35 -6.53 13.07
C THR A 37 7.08 -5.72 13.29
N ALA A 38 6.00 -6.28 12.82
CA ALA A 38 4.67 -5.74 12.78
C ALA A 38 4.27 -4.90 14.01
N MET A 39 4.71 -3.65 14.08
CA MET A 39 4.05 -2.68 14.94
C MET A 39 2.66 -2.48 14.36
N MET A 40 1.64 -2.84 15.11
CA MET A 40 0.28 -2.55 14.69
C MET A 40 0.07 -1.03 14.77
N PRO A 41 -0.33 -0.40 13.65
CA PRO A 41 -0.59 1.02 13.61
C PRO A 41 -1.80 1.35 14.50
N ASP A 42 -1.84 2.59 14.99
CA ASP A 42 -3.01 3.12 15.67
C ASP A 42 -4.25 3.09 14.76
N ILE A 43 -5.46 3.13 15.33
CA ILE A 43 -6.72 3.06 14.57
C ILE A 43 -6.76 3.98 13.34
N PRO A 44 -6.32 5.27 13.40
CA PRO A 44 -6.29 6.13 12.22
C PRO A 44 -5.50 5.54 11.06
N PHE A 45 -4.34 4.93 11.34
CA PHE A 45 -3.53 4.29 10.31
C PHE A 45 -4.14 2.99 9.78
N MET A 46 -4.88 2.25 10.61
CA MET A 46 -5.65 1.09 10.14
C MET A 46 -6.74 1.51 9.17
N ILE A 47 -7.44 2.62 9.44
CA ILE A 47 -8.44 3.19 8.53
C ILE A 47 -7.79 3.63 7.23
N LEU A 48 -6.68 4.35 7.30
CA LEU A 48 -5.92 4.76 6.11
C LEU A 48 -5.43 3.55 5.31
N GLY A 49 -4.96 2.50 5.98
CA GLY A 49 -4.58 1.24 5.35
C GLY A 49 -5.74 0.59 4.61
N LEU A 50 -6.89 0.47 5.26
CA LEU A 50 -8.10 -0.07 4.64
C LEU A 50 -8.55 0.75 3.42
N LEU A 51 -8.51 2.09 3.51
CA LEU A 51 -8.83 2.97 2.40
C LEU A 51 -7.83 2.82 1.25
N SER A 52 -6.55 2.67 1.56
CA SER A 52 -5.52 2.39 0.56
C SER A 52 -5.76 1.05 -0.13
N ASP A 53 -6.13 0.01 0.64
CA ASP A 53 -6.46 -1.31 0.11
C ASP A 53 -7.69 -1.26 -0.81
N ILE A 54 -8.73 -0.57 -0.41
CA ILE A 54 -9.91 -0.33 -1.26
C ILE A 54 -9.52 0.42 -2.53
N GLY A 55 -8.68 1.43 -2.41
CA GLY A 55 -8.22 2.24 -3.54
C GLY A 55 -7.49 1.40 -4.59
N TRP A 56 -6.50 0.59 -4.21
CA TRP A 56 -5.78 -0.23 -5.17
C TRP A 56 -6.65 -1.37 -5.75
N ILE A 57 -7.60 -1.92 -4.98
CA ILE A 57 -8.55 -2.93 -5.49
C ILE A 57 -9.44 -2.32 -6.58
N ILE A 58 -10.00 -1.13 -6.34
CA ILE A 58 -10.82 -0.42 -7.33
C ILE A 58 -9.99 -0.14 -8.58
N HIS A 59 -8.79 0.41 -8.42
CA HIS A 59 -7.87 0.71 -9.52
C HIS A 59 -7.56 -0.54 -10.35
N LEU A 60 -7.24 -1.66 -9.70
CA LEU A 60 -6.93 -2.93 -10.35
C LEU A 60 -8.12 -3.48 -11.14
N ILE A 61 -9.28 -3.58 -10.49
CA ILE A 61 -10.48 -4.16 -11.12
C ILE A 61 -10.92 -3.30 -12.32
N ALA A 62 -10.99 -1.99 -12.14
CA ALA A 62 -11.37 -1.07 -13.21
C ALA A 62 -10.36 -1.11 -14.36
N GLY A 63 -9.05 -1.17 -14.08
CA GLY A 63 -8.01 -1.29 -15.08
C GLY A 63 -8.10 -2.58 -15.88
N ILE A 64 -8.31 -3.72 -15.23
CA ILE A 64 -8.51 -5.00 -15.91
C ILE A 64 -9.74 -4.94 -16.82
N ILE A 65 -10.87 -4.42 -16.32
CA ILE A 65 -12.10 -4.30 -17.11
C ILE A 65 -11.88 -3.39 -18.31
N TYR A 66 -11.20 -2.26 -18.12
CA TYR A 66 -10.90 -1.32 -19.19
C TYR A 66 -10.08 -1.97 -20.31
N PHE A 67 -8.98 -2.63 -19.98
CA PHE A 67 -8.13 -3.29 -20.97
C PHE A 67 -8.80 -4.49 -21.66
N CYS A 68 -9.64 -5.24 -20.93
CA CYS A 68 -10.41 -6.33 -21.52
C CYS A 68 -11.46 -5.84 -22.54
N LYS A 69 -12.05 -4.65 -22.29
CA LYS A 69 -13.08 -4.10 -23.19
C LYS A 69 -12.51 -3.35 -24.37
N ASN A 70 -11.48 -2.55 -24.13
CA ASN A 70 -11.00 -1.58 -25.12
C ASN A 70 -9.71 -2.03 -25.84
N GLY A 71 -8.96 -2.98 -25.28
CA GLY A 71 -7.66 -3.38 -25.83
C GLY A 71 -6.60 -2.29 -25.67
N PHE A 72 -5.60 -2.30 -26.58
CA PHE A 72 -4.46 -1.38 -26.55
C PHE A 72 -4.38 -0.65 -27.89
N HIS A 73 -4.71 0.63 -27.90
CA HIS A 73 -4.74 1.45 -29.12
C HIS A 73 -3.73 2.58 -29.11
N HIS A 74 -3.30 3.02 -27.92
CA HIS A 74 -2.43 4.17 -27.74
C HIS A 74 -1.22 3.86 -26.87
N VAL A 75 -0.15 4.62 -27.01
CA VAL A 75 1.06 4.48 -26.19
C VAL A 75 0.74 4.61 -24.68
N LEU A 76 -0.21 5.47 -24.33
CA LEU A 76 -0.64 5.65 -22.95
C LEU A 76 -1.26 4.39 -22.35
N ASP A 77 -1.95 3.55 -23.14
CA ASP A 77 -2.51 2.27 -22.70
C ASP A 77 -1.41 1.33 -22.20
N TYR A 78 -0.28 1.27 -22.92
CA TYR A 78 0.87 0.46 -22.50
C TYR A 78 1.54 1.00 -21.23
N ILE A 79 1.63 2.33 -21.09
CA ILE A 79 2.20 2.95 -19.90
C ILE A 79 1.27 2.72 -18.70
N ALA A 80 -0.06 2.85 -18.87
CA ALA A 80 -1.05 2.54 -17.86
C ALA A 80 -1.01 1.06 -17.44
N LEU A 81 -0.84 0.14 -18.39
CA LEU A 81 -0.65 -1.28 -18.11
C LEU A 81 0.60 -1.53 -17.26
N ILE A 82 1.71 -0.87 -17.55
CA ILE A 82 2.95 -0.98 -16.76
C ILE A 82 2.68 -0.50 -15.31
N ALA A 83 1.97 0.62 -15.13
CA ALA A 83 1.59 1.11 -13.81
C ALA A 83 0.70 0.10 -13.06
N LEU A 84 -0.27 -0.51 -13.75
CA LEU A 84 -1.14 -1.54 -13.19
C LEU A 84 -0.35 -2.79 -12.76
N ILE A 85 0.56 -3.27 -13.60
CA ILE A 85 1.46 -4.39 -13.28
C ILE A 85 2.34 -4.06 -12.07
N ALA A 86 2.82 -2.82 -11.96
CA ALA A 86 3.62 -2.38 -10.83
C ALA A 86 2.82 -2.39 -9.52
N VAL A 87 1.53 -2.02 -9.54
CA VAL A 87 0.63 -2.16 -8.37
C VAL A 87 0.47 -3.63 -7.99
N ILE A 88 0.19 -4.51 -8.96
CA ILE A 88 0.05 -5.95 -8.71
C ILE A 88 1.32 -6.51 -8.10
N PHE A 89 2.48 -6.18 -8.67
CA PHE A 89 3.78 -6.64 -8.17
C PHE A 89 4.04 -6.12 -6.75
N GLY A 90 3.77 -4.84 -6.48
CA GLY A 90 3.93 -4.24 -5.16
C GLY A 90 3.09 -4.96 -4.10
N VAL A 91 1.80 -5.19 -4.39
CA VAL A 91 0.88 -5.91 -3.49
C VAL A 91 1.31 -7.36 -3.30
N ALA A 92 1.61 -8.07 -4.39
CA ALA A 92 2.07 -9.46 -4.32
C ALA A 92 3.36 -9.59 -3.48
N TYR A 93 4.29 -8.63 -3.63
CA TYR A 93 5.52 -8.60 -2.87
C TYR A 93 5.28 -8.32 -1.38
N ILE A 94 4.33 -7.42 -1.03
CA ILE A 94 3.91 -7.22 0.36
C ILE A 94 3.34 -8.51 0.97
N ILE A 95 2.46 -9.19 0.23
CA ILE A 95 1.87 -10.46 0.68
C ILE A 95 2.96 -11.53 0.85
N TYR A 96 3.90 -11.62 -0.09
CA TYR A 96 5.05 -12.51 0.00
C TYR A 96 5.87 -12.23 1.27
N LEU A 97 6.25 -10.97 1.51
CA LEU A 97 7.01 -10.57 2.69
C LEU A 97 6.27 -10.88 4.00
N ASN A 98 4.95 -10.78 4.02
CA ASN A 98 4.16 -11.05 5.22
C ASN A 98 3.91 -12.54 5.46
N LYS A 99 3.75 -13.37 4.42
CA LYS A 99 3.43 -14.80 4.55
C LYS A 99 4.67 -15.71 4.65
N ILE A 100 5.66 -15.47 3.82
CA ILE A 100 6.78 -16.41 3.67
C ILE A 100 7.90 -16.09 4.67
N HIS A 101 8.05 -14.84 5.02
CA HIS A 101 9.01 -14.39 6.00
C HIS A 101 8.41 -14.15 7.40
N GLU A 102 7.40 -14.93 7.81
CA GLU A 102 6.91 -14.90 9.19
C GLU A 102 8.03 -15.09 10.24
N LYS A 103 9.10 -15.78 9.86
CA LYS A 103 10.28 -16.04 10.70
C LYS A 103 11.47 -15.12 10.41
N GLU A 104 11.51 -14.51 9.24
CA GLU A 104 12.55 -13.58 8.83
C GLU A 104 11.98 -12.16 8.70
N ILE A 105 12.63 -11.24 9.37
CA ILE A 105 12.18 -9.87 9.39
C ILE A 105 12.55 -9.23 8.05
N ALA A 106 11.53 -8.81 7.31
CA ALA A 106 11.75 -8.07 6.08
C ALA A 106 12.56 -6.79 6.36
N THR A 107 13.59 -6.53 5.56
CA THR A 107 14.43 -5.36 5.70
C THR A 107 13.62 -4.08 5.45
N LYS A 108 14.09 -2.97 6.00
CA LYS A 108 13.50 -1.65 5.76
C LYS A 108 13.30 -1.39 4.27
N HIS A 109 14.36 -1.63 3.48
CA HIS A 109 14.33 -1.38 2.04
C HIS A 109 13.28 -2.19 1.29
N GLN A 110 13.05 -3.44 1.68
CA GLN A 110 12.04 -4.28 1.04
C GLN A 110 10.63 -3.74 1.27
N LYS A 111 10.31 -3.31 2.50
CA LYS A 111 8.98 -2.76 2.80
C LYS A 111 8.81 -1.35 2.22
N ASP A 112 9.81 -0.49 2.34
CA ASP A 112 9.78 0.83 1.72
C ASP A 112 9.58 0.74 0.21
N PHE A 113 10.26 -0.21 -0.45
CA PHE A 113 10.13 -0.43 -1.89
C PHE A 113 8.72 -0.87 -2.26
N SER A 114 8.19 -1.90 -1.60
CA SER A 114 6.87 -2.45 -1.94
C SER A 114 5.73 -1.47 -1.67
N PHE A 115 5.75 -0.78 -0.53
CA PHE A 115 4.77 0.26 -0.22
C PHE A 115 4.88 1.46 -1.17
N GLY A 116 6.11 1.94 -1.42
CA GLY A 116 6.36 3.01 -2.37
C GLY A 116 5.87 2.65 -3.76
N LEU A 117 6.19 1.45 -4.23
CA LEU A 117 5.76 0.97 -5.53
C LEU A 117 4.23 0.98 -5.65
N THR A 118 3.49 0.44 -4.67
CA THR A 118 2.02 0.39 -4.70
C THR A 118 1.41 1.79 -4.69
N VAL A 119 1.89 2.68 -3.81
CA VAL A 119 1.34 4.03 -3.64
C VAL A 119 1.62 4.92 -4.85
N TYR A 120 2.87 4.93 -5.34
CA TYR A 120 3.24 5.78 -6.48
C TYR A 120 2.75 5.26 -7.82
N SER A 121 2.64 3.93 -7.99
CA SER A 121 2.06 3.36 -9.22
C SER A 121 0.56 3.65 -9.30
N GLY A 122 -0.17 3.65 -8.19
CA GLY A 122 -1.57 4.06 -8.16
C GLY A 122 -1.75 5.52 -8.60
N LEU A 123 -0.90 6.43 -8.10
CA LEU A 123 -0.90 7.82 -8.54
C LEU A 123 -0.54 7.94 -10.02
N ALA A 124 0.52 7.26 -10.46
CA ALA A 124 0.95 7.30 -11.86
C ALA A 124 -0.15 6.81 -12.79
N GLY A 125 -0.82 5.70 -12.47
CA GLY A 125 -1.97 5.20 -13.21
C GLY A 125 -3.08 6.24 -13.30
N ALA A 126 -3.49 6.83 -12.16
CA ALA A 126 -4.53 7.87 -12.16
C ALA A 126 -4.18 9.08 -13.03
N VAL A 127 -2.92 9.53 -12.99
CA VAL A 127 -2.45 10.67 -13.82
C VAL A 127 -2.46 10.30 -15.29
N ILE A 128 -1.99 9.11 -15.66
CA ILE A 128 -1.98 8.63 -17.04
C ILE A 128 -3.41 8.59 -17.60
N GLU A 129 -4.38 8.11 -16.83
CA GLU A 129 -5.78 8.05 -17.26
C GLU A 129 -6.42 9.43 -17.43
N ILE A 130 -6.03 10.42 -16.62
CA ILE A 130 -6.43 11.81 -16.85
C ILE A 130 -5.88 12.30 -18.20
N PHE A 131 -4.62 12.00 -18.53
CA PHE A 131 -4.04 12.33 -19.83
C PHE A 131 -4.76 11.62 -20.97
N GLN A 132 -5.15 10.36 -20.81
CA GLN A 132 -5.93 9.63 -21.83
C GLN A 132 -7.28 10.32 -22.10
N ILE A 133 -8.02 10.67 -21.06
CA ILE A 133 -9.30 11.38 -21.19
C ILE A 133 -9.12 12.70 -21.95
N VAL A 134 -8.10 13.48 -21.59
CA VAL A 134 -7.85 14.78 -22.20
C VAL A 134 -7.39 14.65 -23.66
N THR A 135 -6.55 13.65 -23.96
CA THR A 135 -5.90 13.54 -25.27
C THR A 135 -6.78 12.83 -26.29
N TYR A 136 -7.51 11.81 -25.90
CA TYR A 136 -8.26 10.94 -26.80
C TYR A 136 -9.77 11.11 -26.73
N ALA A 137 -10.24 12.08 -25.97
CA ALA A 137 -11.64 12.55 -25.92
C ALA A 137 -12.68 11.45 -25.62
N GLY A 138 -12.38 10.56 -24.69
CA GLY A 138 -13.33 9.53 -24.28
C GLY A 138 -13.37 9.36 -22.76
N VAL A 139 -14.45 9.75 -22.12
CA VAL A 139 -14.67 9.42 -20.69
C VAL A 139 -15.44 8.11 -20.63
N SER A 140 -14.77 7.04 -20.19
CA SER A 140 -15.46 5.81 -19.80
C SER A 140 -15.61 5.74 -18.29
N SER A 141 -16.61 4.98 -17.83
CA SER A 141 -16.81 4.77 -16.40
C SER A 141 -15.61 4.08 -15.75
N GLU A 142 -14.95 3.19 -16.48
CA GLU A 142 -13.78 2.46 -16.03
C GLU A 142 -12.59 3.41 -15.76
N LEU A 143 -12.34 4.37 -16.66
CA LEU A 143 -11.28 5.37 -16.48
C LEU A 143 -11.52 6.23 -15.23
N ILE A 144 -12.77 6.63 -14.97
CA ILE A 144 -13.12 7.36 -13.76
C ILE A 144 -12.80 6.53 -12.50
N TRP A 145 -13.15 5.24 -12.49
CA TRP A 145 -12.87 4.38 -11.35
C TRP A 145 -11.37 4.11 -11.15
N ILE A 146 -10.59 4.00 -12.23
CA ILE A 146 -9.13 3.91 -12.15
C ILE A 146 -8.56 5.16 -11.47
N ILE A 147 -9.01 6.34 -11.90
CA ILE A 147 -8.58 7.63 -11.33
C ILE A 147 -8.95 7.70 -9.84
N ILE A 148 -10.20 7.42 -9.49
CA ILE A 148 -10.68 7.44 -8.10
C ILE A 148 -9.87 6.47 -7.24
N GLY A 149 -9.70 5.23 -7.71
CA GLY A 149 -8.96 4.20 -7.00
C GLY A 149 -7.49 4.56 -6.80
N GLY A 150 -6.83 5.08 -7.83
CA GLY A 150 -5.44 5.51 -7.78
C GLY A 150 -5.22 6.69 -6.82
N PHE A 151 -6.07 7.71 -6.85
CA PHE A 151 -5.99 8.82 -5.90
C PHE A 151 -6.33 8.42 -4.47
N LEU A 152 -7.32 7.55 -4.28
CA LEU A 152 -7.67 7.05 -2.95
C LEU A 152 -6.50 6.24 -2.36
N ASN A 153 -5.91 5.35 -3.15
CA ASN A 153 -4.71 4.61 -2.73
C ASN A 153 -3.56 5.56 -2.37
N PHE A 154 -3.27 6.55 -3.23
CA PHE A 154 -2.19 7.50 -2.98
C PHE A 154 -2.45 8.35 -1.73
N ALA A 155 -3.63 8.98 -1.64
CA ALA A 155 -3.95 9.90 -0.55
C ALA A 155 -3.96 9.21 0.83
N SER A 156 -4.43 7.95 0.90
CA SER A 156 -4.46 7.19 2.14
C SER A 156 -3.18 6.41 2.40
N GLY A 157 -2.50 5.93 1.37
CA GLY A 157 -1.26 5.17 1.49
C GLY A 157 -0.03 6.04 1.74
N LEU A 158 0.01 7.27 1.21
CA LEU A 158 1.16 8.16 1.36
C LEU A 158 1.49 8.50 2.83
N PRO A 159 0.52 8.86 3.70
CA PRO A 159 0.82 9.09 5.11
C PRO A 159 1.41 7.86 5.80
N ILE A 160 0.93 6.67 5.46
CA ILE A 160 1.45 5.40 5.99
C ILE A 160 2.89 5.22 5.52
N TYR A 161 3.14 5.33 4.21
CA TYR A 161 4.47 5.20 3.63
C TYR A 161 5.48 6.18 4.24
N LEU A 162 5.10 7.47 4.38
CA LEU A 162 5.97 8.48 4.98
C LEU A 162 6.24 8.20 6.47
N SER A 163 5.26 7.68 7.19
CA SER A 163 5.41 7.29 8.59
C SER A 163 6.35 6.09 8.71
N PHE A 164 6.27 5.13 7.83
CA PHE A 164 7.24 4.05 7.73
C PHE A 164 8.64 4.59 7.44
N LYS A 165 8.79 5.45 6.46
CA LYS A 165 10.09 6.04 6.08
C LYS A 165 10.72 6.84 7.21
N LYS A 166 9.93 7.58 7.98
CA LYS A 166 10.38 8.34 9.16
C LYS A 166 10.65 7.48 10.40
N GLY A 167 10.32 6.19 10.36
CA GLY A 167 10.50 5.29 11.49
C GLY A 167 9.49 5.48 12.63
N ILE A 168 8.39 6.19 12.40
CA ILE A 168 7.36 6.47 13.41
C ILE A 168 6.73 5.18 13.95
N PHE A 169 6.65 4.15 13.11
CA PHE A 169 6.10 2.83 13.48
C PHE A 169 7.12 1.90 14.13
N TYR A 170 8.38 2.31 14.30
CA TYR A 170 9.46 1.40 14.71
C TYR A 170 9.93 1.58 16.15
N GLY A 171 9.27 2.41 16.92
CA GLY A 171 9.72 2.69 18.29
C GLY A 171 11.17 3.20 18.34
N VAL A 172 11.69 3.72 17.23
CA VAL A 172 13.01 4.35 17.15
C VAL A 172 12.80 5.85 17.20
N LYS A 173 12.95 6.39 18.39
CA LYS A 173 13.29 7.79 18.55
C LYS A 173 14.78 7.95 18.30
#